data_0e931f16c4d20178fbb3c605874d7809
#
_entry.id   0e931f16c4d20178fbb3c605874d7809
#
_cell.length_a   1.000
_cell.length_b   1.000
_cell.length_c   1.000
_cell.angle_alpha   90.00
_cell.angle_beta   90.00
_cell.angle_gamma   90.00
#
_symmetry.space_group_name_H-M   'P 1'
#
loop_
_entity.id
_entity.type
_entity.pdbx_description
1 polymer ?
#
loop_
_entity_poly.entity_id
_entity_poly.type
_entity_poly.pdbx_seq_one_letter_code
_entity_poly.pdbx_strand_id
1 'polypeptide(L)'
;MGHRPGVKGGYFPVPPVDSAQDIRGEYLKGLRDVGITVEKHHHEVAPSQHELGMLFGTLVDQADNVQLYKYVVQMVSHSFGKTATFMPKPVKGDNGSGMHVHQSVWKGKTPVFSGNKYAGLSQTALYYIGGILKHAKAINAFSNATTNSYKRLIPGFEAPVSVSYTHLTLPTKA
;
A
#
# COMPACT_ATOMS: atom_id res chain seq x y z
N MET A 1 31.02 -1.12 -1.87
CA MET A 1 29.87 -0.20 -1.66
C MET A 1 28.66 -0.83 -2.32
N GLY A 2 27.56 -1.02 -1.57
CA GLY A 2 26.34 -1.56 -2.17
C GLY A 2 25.71 -0.56 -3.13
N HIS A 3 25.19 -1.05 -4.24
CA HIS A 3 24.41 -0.26 -5.17
C HIS A 3 23.04 0.06 -4.52
N ARG A 4 22.98 1.17 -3.79
CA ARG A 4 21.70 1.65 -3.21
C ARG A 4 21.24 2.85 -4.00
N PRO A 5 19.96 2.91 -4.38
CA PRO A 5 19.39 4.13 -4.93
C PRO A 5 19.59 5.30 -3.98
N GLY A 6 19.85 6.49 -4.54
CA GLY A 6 19.84 7.73 -3.76
C GLY A 6 18.43 8.10 -3.29
N VAL A 7 18.32 9.15 -2.49
CA VAL A 7 17.02 9.71 -2.09
C VAL A 7 16.16 9.97 -3.33
N LYS A 8 14.93 9.48 -3.34
CA LYS A 8 13.97 9.55 -4.46
C LYS A 8 14.44 8.91 -5.78
N GLY A 9 15.44 8.04 -5.76
CA GLY A 9 16.02 7.44 -6.96
C GLY A 9 15.66 5.98 -7.22
N GLY A 10 14.74 5.40 -6.45
CA GLY A 10 14.57 3.96 -6.37
C GLY A 10 13.32 3.35 -7.01
N TYR A 11 12.48 4.09 -7.71
CA TYR A 11 11.22 3.55 -8.20
C TYR A 11 11.42 2.60 -9.40
N PHE A 12 11.03 1.34 -9.21
CA PHE A 12 11.17 0.24 -10.19
C PHE A 12 12.59 0.04 -10.77
N PRO A 13 13.69 0.15 -10.00
CA PRO A 13 14.98 -0.23 -10.51
C PRO A 13 15.03 -1.74 -10.76
N VAL A 14 15.95 -2.14 -11.63
CA VAL A 14 16.28 -3.54 -11.87
C VAL A 14 17.67 -3.87 -11.33
N PRO A 15 18.01 -5.14 -11.06
CA PRO A 15 19.36 -5.52 -10.71
C PRO A 15 20.40 -5.06 -11.75
N PRO A 16 21.61 -4.65 -11.37
CA PRO A 16 22.17 -4.70 -10.01
C PRO A 16 21.82 -3.51 -9.11
N VAL A 17 21.12 -2.50 -9.62
CA VAL A 17 20.72 -1.32 -8.83
C VAL A 17 19.72 -1.73 -7.73
N ASP A 18 18.76 -2.58 -8.06
CA ASP A 18 17.90 -3.24 -7.09
C ASP A 18 18.63 -4.37 -6.37
N SER A 19 19.27 -4.07 -5.28
CA SER A 19 20.02 -5.03 -4.45
C SER A 19 19.15 -5.83 -3.48
N ALA A 20 17.83 -5.68 -3.51
CA ALA A 20 16.89 -6.30 -2.57
C ALA A 20 15.85 -7.21 -3.24
N GLN A 21 16.05 -7.54 -4.51
CA GLN A 21 15.14 -8.44 -5.22
C GLN A 21 15.06 -9.81 -4.55
N ASP A 22 16.19 -10.36 -4.08
CA ASP A 22 16.25 -11.69 -3.47
C ASP A 22 15.40 -11.77 -2.19
N ILE A 23 15.54 -10.79 -1.30
CA ILE A 23 14.75 -10.77 -0.07
C ILE A 23 13.25 -10.61 -0.36
N ARG A 24 12.88 -9.81 -1.38
CA ARG A 24 11.47 -9.72 -1.79
C ARG A 24 10.96 -11.04 -2.38
N GLY A 25 11.79 -11.77 -3.09
CA GLY A 25 11.48 -13.13 -3.55
C GLY A 25 11.16 -14.07 -2.39
N GLU A 26 11.94 -14.01 -1.31
CA GLU A 26 11.67 -14.81 -0.10
C GLU A 26 10.42 -14.33 0.66
N TYR A 27 10.09 -13.02 0.64
CA TYR A 27 8.79 -12.56 1.16
C TYR A 27 7.62 -13.20 0.39
N LEU A 28 7.69 -13.23 -0.95
CA LEU A 28 6.65 -13.87 -1.78
C LEU A 28 6.48 -15.35 -1.45
N LYS A 29 7.59 -16.05 -1.31
CA LYS A 29 7.59 -17.47 -0.96
C LYS A 29 6.94 -17.70 0.41
N GLY A 30 7.40 -16.99 1.44
CA GLY A 30 6.84 -17.11 2.79
C GLY A 30 5.35 -16.73 2.86
N LEU A 31 4.93 -15.70 2.13
CA LEU A 31 3.52 -15.31 2.05
C LEU A 31 2.67 -16.38 1.38
N ARG A 32 3.14 -16.95 0.28
CA ARG A 32 2.46 -18.06 -0.40
C ARG A 32 2.37 -19.31 0.50
N ASP A 33 3.41 -19.61 1.25
CA ASP A 33 3.42 -20.77 2.16
C ASP A 33 2.39 -20.64 3.29
N VAL A 34 2.00 -19.43 3.68
CA VAL A 34 0.89 -19.16 4.61
C VAL A 34 -0.45 -18.89 3.93
N GLY A 35 -0.55 -19.13 2.60
CA GLY A 35 -1.79 -19.02 1.84
C GLY A 35 -2.12 -17.62 1.31
N ILE A 36 -1.20 -16.65 1.39
CA ILE A 36 -1.39 -15.30 0.86
C ILE A 36 -0.83 -15.20 -0.56
N THR A 37 -1.68 -14.87 -1.52
CA THR A 37 -1.25 -14.63 -2.90
C THR A 37 -0.79 -13.17 -3.07
N VAL A 38 0.45 -13.00 -3.51
CA VAL A 38 1.02 -11.71 -3.89
C VAL A 38 1.00 -11.59 -5.41
N GLU A 39 0.46 -10.48 -5.90
CA GLU A 39 0.34 -10.21 -7.34
C GLU A 39 1.63 -9.64 -7.92
N LYS A 40 2.28 -8.74 -7.19
CA LYS A 40 3.48 -8.04 -7.63
C LYS A 40 4.35 -7.59 -6.46
N HIS A 41 5.62 -7.35 -6.75
CA HIS A 41 6.52 -6.67 -5.84
C HIS A 41 7.49 -5.77 -6.60
N HIS A 42 7.94 -4.71 -5.97
CA HIS A 42 8.96 -3.84 -6.54
C HIS A 42 9.70 -3.05 -5.45
N HIS A 43 10.82 -2.46 -5.83
CA HIS A 43 11.50 -1.48 -5.02
C HIS A 43 10.78 -0.13 -5.17
N GLU A 44 10.50 0.52 -4.06
CA GLU A 44 9.86 1.82 -3.99
C GLU A 44 10.85 2.99 -4.07
N VAL A 45 10.35 4.22 -4.01
CA VAL A 45 11.12 5.45 -4.25
C VAL A 45 12.26 5.64 -3.26
N ALA A 46 12.05 5.36 -1.97
CA ALA A 46 13.08 5.53 -0.96
C ALA A 46 14.12 4.40 -0.99
N PRO A 47 15.38 4.64 -0.57
CA PRO A 47 16.53 3.73 -0.76
C PRO A 47 16.40 2.30 -0.25
N SER A 48 15.51 2.03 0.66
CA SER A 48 15.26 0.69 1.21
C SER A 48 13.77 0.45 1.39
N GLN A 49 12.96 1.08 0.57
CA GLN A 49 11.51 0.95 0.59
C GLN A 49 11.06 -0.09 -0.45
N HIS A 50 10.15 -0.96 -0.05
CA HIS A 50 9.63 -2.04 -0.89
C HIS A 50 8.12 -2.05 -0.83
N GLU A 51 7.49 -2.45 -1.93
CA GLU A 51 6.06 -2.67 -2.01
C GLU A 51 5.77 -4.10 -2.45
N LEU A 52 4.75 -4.70 -1.85
CA LEU A 52 4.15 -5.94 -2.27
C LEU A 52 2.64 -5.74 -2.39
N GLY A 53 2.08 -6.09 -3.53
CA GLY A 53 0.64 -6.04 -3.78
C GLY A 53 -0.01 -7.39 -3.55
N MET A 54 -0.95 -7.48 -2.61
CA MET A 54 -1.74 -8.70 -2.37
C MET A 54 -2.90 -8.77 -3.35
N LEU A 55 -3.22 -9.98 -3.80
CA LEU A 55 -4.42 -10.23 -4.58
C LEU A 55 -5.67 -9.88 -3.75
N PHE A 56 -6.72 -9.38 -4.41
CA PHE A 56 -7.95 -9.00 -3.73
C PHE A 56 -8.62 -10.18 -3.00
N GLY A 57 -9.37 -9.89 -1.98
CA GLY A 57 -10.15 -10.84 -1.20
C GLY A 57 -11.27 -10.13 -0.44
N THR A 58 -11.98 -10.85 0.42
CA THR A 58 -13.01 -10.22 1.24
C THR A 58 -12.40 -9.26 2.26
N LEU A 59 -13.20 -8.31 2.76
CA LEU A 59 -12.74 -7.29 3.69
C LEU A 59 -12.07 -7.90 4.95
N VAL A 60 -12.68 -8.92 5.53
CA VAL A 60 -12.20 -9.55 6.77
C VAL A 60 -10.94 -10.37 6.47
N ASP A 61 -10.96 -11.19 5.42
CA ASP A 61 -9.79 -12.00 5.04
C ASP A 61 -8.58 -11.12 4.75
N GLN A 62 -8.77 -9.98 4.08
CA GLN A 62 -7.67 -9.07 3.80
C GLN A 62 -7.15 -8.35 5.06
N ALA A 63 -8.02 -8.05 6.01
CA ALA A 63 -7.59 -7.50 7.30
C ALA A 63 -6.72 -8.51 8.07
N ASP A 64 -7.09 -9.79 8.09
CA ASP A 64 -6.31 -10.86 8.70
C ASP A 64 -4.99 -11.10 7.93
N ASN A 65 -5.06 -11.13 6.60
CA ASN A 65 -3.90 -11.28 5.74
C ASN A 65 -2.86 -10.19 5.95
N VAL A 66 -3.26 -8.95 6.23
CA VAL A 66 -2.32 -7.86 6.54
C VAL A 66 -1.53 -8.14 7.81
N GLN A 67 -2.12 -8.78 8.83
CA GLN A 67 -1.40 -9.15 10.04
C GLN A 67 -0.36 -10.25 9.75
N LEU A 68 -0.76 -11.30 9.04
CA LEU A 68 0.15 -12.37 8.61
C LEU A 68 1.25 -11.84 7.69
N TYR A 69 0.90 -10.96 6.75
CA TYR A 69 1.85 -10.28 5.88
C TYR A 69 2.95 -9.56 6.66
N LYS A 70 2.58 -8.76 7.65
CA LYS A 70 3.55 -8.06 8.49
C LYS A 70 4.46 -9.02 9.25
N TYR A 71 3.88 -10.07 9.81
CA TYR A 71 4.63 -11.09 10.53
C TYR A 71 5.65 -11.79 9.62
N VAL A 72 5.21 -12.28 8.45
CA VAL A 72 6.09 -12.98 7.49
C VAL A 72 7.23 -12.07 7.04
N VAL A 73 6.93 -10.83 6.65
CA VAL A 73 7.94 -9.86 6.22
C VAL A 73 8.98 -9.61 7.32
N GLN A 74 8.55 -9.47 8.57
CA GLN A 74 9.47 -9.28 9.70
C GLN A 74 10.32 -10.51 9.96
N MET A 75 9.76 -11.71 9.91
CA MET A 75 10.49 -12.97 10.14
C MET A 75 11.50 -13.26 9.04
N VAL A 76 11.11 -13.09 7.79
CA VAL A 76 12.03 -13.25 6.66
C VAL A 76 13.14 -12.18 6.72
N SER A 77 12.82 -10.93 7.04
CA SER A 77 13.85 -9.90 7.21
C SER A 77 14.85 -10.28 8.29
N HIS A 78 14.39 -10.80 9.41
CA HIS A 78 15.24 -11.27 10.50
C HIS A 78 16.20 -12.37 10.05
N SER A 79 15.72 -13.35 9.26
CA SER A 79 16.57 -14.43 8.73
C SER A 79 17.67 -13.93 7.77
N PHE A 80 17.48 -12.77 7.17
CA PHE A 80 18.48 -12.07 6.35
C PHE A 80 19.37 -11.11 7.15
N GLY A 81 19.32 -11.13 8.49
CA GLY A 81 20.05 -10.18 9.34
C GLY A 81 19.61 -8.73 9.14
N LYS A 82 18.34 -8.51 8.78
CA LYS A 82 17.74 -7.20 8.50
C LYS A 82 16.53 -6.96 9.40
N THR A 83 16.08 -5.71 9.44
CA THR A 83 14.85 -5.32 10.12
C THR A 83 13.91 -4.68 9.12
N ALA A 84 12.65 -5.15 9.09
CA ALA A 84 11.58 -4.49 8.36
C ALA A 84 10.72 -3.64 9.30
N THR A 85 10.27 -2.49 8.79
CA THR A 85 9.35 -1.61 9.51
C THR A 85 8.19 -1.22 8.61
N PHE A 86 7.00 -1.12 9.19
CA PHE A 86 5.80 -0.57 8.57
C PHE A 86 5.48 0.84 9.09
N MET A 87 6.48 1.50 9.64
CA MET A 87 6.36 2.87 10.16
C MET A 87 6.01 3.84 9.03
N PRO A 88 5.00 4.70 9.19
CA PRO A 88 4.57 5.63 8.14
C PRO A 88 5.65 6.59 7.64
N LYS A 89 6.53 7.05 8.53
CA LYS A 89 7.65 7.95 8.20
C LYS A 89 8.92 7.50 8.93
N PRO A 90 9.60 6.46 8.41
CA PRO A 90 10.79 5.91 9.07
C PRO A 90 12.01 6.83 8.97
N VAL A 91 12.13 7.60 7.88
CA VAL A 91 13.28 8.46 7.60
C VAL A 91 12.81 9.91 7.38
N LYS A 92 13.40 10.83 8.12
CA LYS A 92 13.17 12.27 7.92
C LYS A 92 13.82 12.70 6.60
N GLY A 93 13.10 13.48 5.80
CA GLY A 93 13.61 13.99 4.52
C GLY A 93 13.52 12.98 3.35
N ASP A 94 12.88 11.84 3.55
CA ASP A 94 12.65 10.84 2.50
C ASP A 94 11.16 10.47 2.40
N ASN A 95 10.78 9.66 1.43
CA ASN A 95 9.41 9.21 1.25
C ASN A 95 8.92 8.38 2.45
N GLY A 96 7.64 8.49 2.75
CA GLY A 96 6.96 7.67 3.76
C GLY A 96 6.33 6.44 3.13
N SER A 97 5.92 5.50 4.00
CA SER A 97 5.22 4.28 3.61
C SER A 97 3.73 4.42 3.82
N GLY A 98 2.94 4.01 2.82
CA GLY A 98 1.49 3.96 2.86
C GLY A 98 0.98 2.61 2.44
N MET A 99 -0.17 2.22 2.96
CA MET A 99 -0.90 1.06 2.50
C MET A 99 -2.09 1.55 1.68
N HIS A 100 -2.04 1.34 0.36
CA HIS A 100 -3.17 1.64 -0.51
C HIS A 100 -4.21 0.53 -0.41
N VAL A 101 -5.47 0.91 -0.23
CA VAL A 101 -6.59 -0.03 -0.13
C VAL A 101 -7.53 0.22 -1.30
N HIS A 102 -7.52 -0.69 -2.28
CA HIS A 102 -8.47 -0.68 -3.39
C HIS A 102 -9.76 -1.37 -2.95
N GLN A 103 -10.90 -0.74 -3.20
CA GLN A 103 -12.19 -1.23 -2.73
C GLN A 103 -13.20 -1.32 -3.87
N SER A 104 -13.92 -2.42 -3.91
CA SER A 104 -15.09 -2.60 -4.77
C SER A 104 -16.23 -3.24 -3.99
N VAL A 105 -17.45 -2.91 -4.33
CA VAL A 105 -18.66 -3.49 -3.73
C VAL A 105 -19.48 -4.18 -4.82
N TRP A 106 -19.91 -5.38 -4.53
CA TRP A 106 -20.63 -6.22 -5.48
C TRP A 106 -21.96 -6.71 -4.89
N LYS A 107 -22.99 -6.77 -5.72
CA LYS A 107 -24.26 -7.43 -5.40
C LYS A 107 -24.42 -8.62 -6.37
N GLY A 108 -24.10 -9.80 -5.90
CA GLY A 108 -23.93 -10.97 -6.77
C GLY A 108 -22.80 -10.72 -7.78
N LYS A 109 -23.12 -10.71 -9.08
CA LYS A 109 -22.17 -10.45 -10.17
C LYS A 109 -22.17 -8.99 -10.66
N THR A 110 -22.92 -8.10 -10.01
CA THR A 110 -23.08 -6.71 -10.45
C THR A 110 -22.19 -5.79 -9.63
N PRO A 111 -21.24 -5.05 -10.25
CA PRO A 111 -20.42 -4.08 -9.56
C PRO A 111 -21.26 -2.86 -9.15
N VAL A 112 -21.32 -2.58 -7.86
CA VAL A 112 -22.18 -1.51 -7.30
C VAL A 112 -21.61 -0.12 -7.59
N PHE A 113 -20.31 0.00 -7.75
CA PHE A 113 -19.66 1.29 -7.97
C PHE A 113 -19.63 1.74 -9.43
N SER A 114 -19.86 0.84 -10.38
CA SER A 114 -19.96 1.19 -11.80
C SER A 114 -21.30 1.86 -12.11
N GLY A 115 -21.28 2.89 -12.95
CA GLY A 115 -22.50 3.62 -13.32
C GLY A 115 -22.27 4.64 -14.43
N ASN A 116 -23.18 5.60 -14.54
CA ASN A 116 -23.21 6.62 -15.60
C ASN A 116 -23.04 8.06 -15.10
N LYS A 117 -22.64 8.24 -13.83
CA LYS A 117 -22.39 9.55 -13.25
C LYS A 117 -20.92 9.97 -13.50
N TYR A 118 -20.47 10.98 -12.76
CA TYR A 118 -19.11 11.50 -12.85
C TYR A 118 -18.07 10.35 -12.85
N ALA A 119 -17.15 10.39 -13.79
CA ALA A 119 -16.08 9.40 -13.97
C ALA A 119 -16.56 7.93 -14.14
N GLY A 120 -17.77 7.68 -14.66
CA GLY A 120 -18.30 6.33 -14.82
C GLY A 120 -18.77 5.69 -13.52
N LEU A 121 -18.94 6.46 -12.46
CA LEU A 121 -19.37 5.97 -11.15
C LEU A 121 -20.90 5.93 -11.04
N SER A 122 -21.38 5.07 -10.14
CA SER A 122 -22.77 5.06 -9.71
C SER A 122 -23.04 6.14 -8.66
N GLN A 123 -24.32 6.45 -8.42
CA GLN A 123 -24.70 7.33 -7.33
C GLN A 123 -24.27 6.76 -5.96
N THR A 124 -24.33 5.45 -5.80
CA THR A 124 -23.87 4.76 -4.57
C THR A 124 -22.38 4.96 -4.35
N ALA A 125 -21.56 4.88 -5.40
CA ALA A 125 -20.13 5.15 -5.30
C ALA A 125 -19.85 6.60 -4.86
N LEU A 126 -20.59 7.57 -5.41
CA LEU A 126 -20.43 8.98 -5.02
C LEU A 126 -20.83 9.21 -3.56
N TYR A 127 -21.90 8.56 -3.08
CA TYR A 127 -22.25 8.62 -1.66
C TYR A 127 -21.22 7.95 -0.76
N TYR A 128 -20.64 6.82 -1.20
CA TYR A 128 -19.59 6.13 -0.48
C TYR A 128 -18.33 7.02 -0.32
N ILE A 129 -17.90 7.64 -1.40
CA ILE A 129 -16.78 8.60 -1.39
C ILE A 129 -17.09 9.79 -0.48
N GLY A 130 -18.27 10.37 -0.62
CA GLY A 130 -18.73 11.47 0.24
C GLY A 130 -18.76 11.10 1.72
N GLY A 131 -19.14 9.87 2.03
CA GLY A 131 -19.09 9.31 3.40
C GLY A 131 -17.67 9.21 3.95
N ILE A 132 -16.73 8.69 3.17
CA ILE A 132 -15.31 8.63 3.56
C ILE A 132 -14.76 10.03 3.82
N LEU A 133 -15.01 10.98 2.92
CA LEU A 133 -14.54 12.36 3.07
C LEU A 133 -15.15 13.04 4.30
N LYS A 134 -16.46 12.89 4.51
CA LYS A 134 -17.16 13.43 5.67
C LYS A 134 -16.60 12.92 6.99
N HIS A 135 -16.24 11.65 7.03
CA HIS A 135 -15.75 10.97 8.24
C HIS A 135 -14.23 10.79 8.28
N ALA A 136 -13.48 11.46 7.39
CA ALA A 136 -12.03 11.29 7.26
C ALA A 136 -11.27 11.50 8.58
N LYS A 137 -11.66 12.47 9.40
CA LYS A 137 -11.05 12.70 10.72
C LYS A 137 -11.25 11.53 11.68
N ALA A 138 -12.45 10.94 11.70
CA ALA A 138 -12.74 9.79 12.54
C ALA A 138 -12.01 8.54 12.02
N ILE A 139 -11.96 8.34 10.70
CA ILE A 139 -11.22 7.25 10.08
C ILE A 139 -9.73 7.34 10.44
N ASN A 140 -9.15 8.54 10.38
CA ASN A 140 -7.74 8.76 10.72
C ASN A 140 -7.41 8.42 12.17
N ALA A 141 -8.34 8.50 13.10
CA ALA A 141 -8.11 8.08 14.49
C ALA A 141 -7.75 6.58 14.60
N PHE A 142 -8.22 5.77 13.66
CA PHE A 142 -7.93 4.33 13.59
C PHE A 142 -6.82 4.01 12.60
N SER A 143 -6.88 4.57 11.38
CA SER A 143 -5.94 4.25 10.31
C SER A 143 -4.58 4.97 10.44
N ASN A 144 -4.53 6.10 11.11
CA ASN A 144 -3.34 6.93 11.36
C ASN A 144 -3.15 7.16 12.86
N ALA A 145 -3.09 6.08 13.64
CA ALA A 145 -3.20 6.09 15.09
C ALA A 145 -1.93 6.59 15.84
N THR A 146 -0.81 6.82 15.15
CA THR A 146 0.45 7.23 15.78
C THR A 146 0.86 8.64 15.40
N THR A 147 1.66 9.30 16.25
CA THR A 147 2.25 10.59 15.91
C THR A 147 3.13 10.55 14.68
N ASN A 148 3.75 9.39 14.42
CA ASN A 148 4.55 9.18 13.21
C ASN A 148 3.69 9.19 11.95
N SER A 149 2.44 8.76 12.00
CA SER A 149 1.50 8.80 10.86
C SER A 149 1.34 10.22 10.32
N TYR A 150 1.27 11.21 11.20
CA TYR A 150 1.12 12.62 10.80
C TYR A 150 2.42 13.22 10.26
N LYS A 151 3.57 12.69 10.62
CA LYS A 151 4.87 13.11 10.04
C LYS A 151 5.00 12.71 8.57
N ARG A 152 4.19 11.76 8.10
CA ARG A 152 4.12 11.38 6.68
C ARG A 152 3.34 12.42 5.86
N LEU A 153 2.37 13.10 6.44
CA LEU A 153 1.46 14.02 5.76
C LEU A 153 2.11 15.41 5.57
N ILE A 154 3.24 15.46 4.87
CA ILE A 154 3.94 16.69 4.52
C ILE A 154 4.11 16.81 3.00
N PRO A 155 4.01 18.02 2.43
CA PRO A 155 4.19 18.24 1.00
C PRO A 155 5.56 17.80 0.49
N GLY A 156 5.63 17.37 -0.78
CA GLY A 156 6.88 17.07 -1.47
C GLY A 156 7.40 15.64 -1.34
N PHE A 157 6.68 14.75 -0.63
CA PHE A 157 7.07 13.34 -0.42
C PHE A 157 5.96 12.37 -0.83
N GLU A 158 5.20 12.71 -1.87
CA GLU A 158 4.09 11.90 -2.40
C GLU A 158 3.01 11.57 -1.36
N ALA A 159 2.93 12.37 -0.31
CA ALA A 159 1.94 12.19 0.73
C ALA A 159 0.59 12.80 0.33
N PRO A 160 -0.54 12.21 0.73
CA PRO A 160 -1.88 12.76 0.49
C PRO A 160 -2.12 13.98 1.40
N VAL A 161 -1.67 15.14 0.95
CA VAL A 161 -1.81 16.42 1.71
C VAL A 161 -3.03 17.23 1.28
N SER A 162 -3.73 16.82 0.23
CA SER A 162 -4.97 17.44 -0.23
C SER A 162 -5.92 16.39 -0.81
N VAL A 163 -7.21 16.73 -0.89
CA VAL A 163 -8.26 15.85 -1.46
C VAL A 163 -7.99 15.45 -2.92
N SER A 164 -7.22 16.25 -3.67
CA SER A 164 -6.85 15.99 -5.06
C SER A 164 -5.85 14.82 -5.24
N TYR A 165 -5.23 14.34 -4.17
CA TYR A 165 -4.30 13.20 -4.20
C TYR A 165 -4.93 11.86 -3.78
N THR A 166 -6.21 11.81 -3.54
CA THR A 166 -6.91 10.54 -3.50
C THR A 166 -6.99 10.02 -4.93
N HIS A 167 -6.03 9.19 -5.32
CA HIS A 167 -6.15 8.39 -6.53
C HIS A 167 -7.35 7.46 -6.35
N LEU A 168 -8.50 7.89 -6.82
CA LEU A 168 -9.58 7.00 -7.17
C LEU A 168 -9.11 6.24 -8.42
N THR A 169 -8.36 5.17 -8.22
CA THR A 169 -8.14 4.22 -9.29
C THR A 169 -9.49 3.56 -9.56
N LEU A 170 -10.14 4.06 -10.58
CA LEU A 170 -11.31 3.39 -11.14
C LEU A 170 -10.88 1.98 -11.55
N PRO A 171 -11.67 0.92 -11.28
CA PRO A 171 -11.37 -0.39 -11.79
C PRO A 171 -11.29 -0.29 -13.31
N THR A 172 -10.09 -0.43 -13.86
CA THR A 172 -9.91 -0.67 -15.27
C THR A 172 -10.69 -1.93 -15.61
N LYS A 173 -11.53 -1.85 -16.62
CA LYS A 173 -12.35 -2.95 -17.12
C LYS A 173 -11.50 -4.23 -17.20
N ALA A 174 -11.92 -5.27 -16.47
CA ALA A 174 -11.58 -6.62 -16.81
C ALA A 174 -12.39 -7.05 -18.05
#